data_793e9b86e8182742d8bf349528f46194
#
_entry.id   793e9b86e8182742d8bf349528f46194
#
_cell.length_a   1.000
_cell.length_b   1.000
_cell.length_c   1.000
_cell.angle_alpha   90.00
_cell.angle_beta   90.00
_cell.angle_gamma   90.00
#
_symmetry.space_group_name_H-M   'P 1'
#
loop_
_entity.id
_entity.type
_entity.pdbx_description
1 polymer ?
#
loop_
_entity_poly.entity_id
_entity_poly.type
_entity_poly.pdbx_seq_one_letter_code
_entity_poly.pdbx_strand_id
1 'polypeptide(L)'
;MRRDRGVVLGFLAPTLARDRERRPRALVRKLRRARSPASVYPRRMPRDAAPVRTELRAYADVPGVRSLLIDADERLWCAVKETYAVALIHRGRAEFWSRRGGVASAPGDLHFDAPASVHRDLRRDGPARFQIVTFDVALVREQAERRGLRPSLSLRVPRLERRHPDRRPLLALHRAYRGRPDPLTRQVVVAEALDALVRQLDGADARPHASAPRGRLGRAVELVHARLGEALSLDELAAAAGLDRFQLCRAFRAEHGIPPYTYVLRMRMARAYAWLAAGRPVSEVASALGFCDQSQLHGHFRRAFGITPGAFARVARRGHAPLAVVER
;
A
#
# COMPACT_ATOMS: atom_id res chain seq x y z
N MET A 1 -37.20 3.19 -68.72
CA MET A 1 -37.20 1.90 -69.46
C MET A 1 -36.83 0.80 -68.48
N ARG A 2 -37.84 0.03 -68.24
CA ARG A 2 -37.93 -1.43 -68.21
C ARG A 2 -36.95 -2.11 -67.23
N ARG A 3 -37.49 -2.63 -66.19
CA ARG A 3 -38.16 -3.95 -65.91
C ARG A 3 -37.13 -4.87 -65.34
N ASP A 4 -37.33 -5.46 -64.30
CA ASP A 4 -38.36 -6.28 -63.66
C ASP A 4 -37.80 -7.67 -63.32
N ARG A 5 -38.31 -8.17 -62.21
CA ARG A 5 -38.51 -9.55 -61.83
C ARG A 5 -37.31 -10.26 -61.18
N GLY A 6 -37.40 -10.79 -60.01
CA GLY A 6 -38.57 -11.34 -59.30
C GLY A 6 -38.31 -12.81 -59.04
N VAL A 7 -38.92 -13.32 -58.00
CA VAL A 7 -39.28 -14.71 -57.76
C VAL A 7 -38.30 -15.44 -56.78
N VAL A 8 -38.60 -15.61 -55.54
CA VAL A 8 -39.60 -16.33 -54.75
C VAL A 8 -39.25 -17.78 -54.46
N LEU A 9 -39.35 -18.09 -53.15
CA LEU A 9 -39.74 -19.34 -52.51
C LEU A 9 -38.75 -20.51 -52.45
N GLY A 10 -38.62 -20.96 -51.25
CA GLY A 10 -38.24 -22.30 -50.89
C GLY A 10 -38.14 -22.51 -49.38
N PHE A 11 -39.32 -22.60 -48.76
CA PHE A 11 -39.55 -23.27 -47.49
C PHE A 11 -38.79 -24.64 -47.44
N LEU A 12 -38.15 -24.92 -46.30
CA LEU A 12 -38.25 -26.21 -45.63
C LEU A 12 -37.52 -26.09 -44.28
N ALA A 13 -38.29 -25.92 -43.22
CA ALA A 13 -37.92 -26.51 -41.97
C ALA A 13 -38.31 -28.00 -42.01
N PRO A 14 -37.59 -28.85 -41.34
CA PRO A 14 -38.19 -29.47 -40.23
C PRO A 14 -37.33 -29.73 -38.98
N THR A 15 -37.97 -29.60 -37.88
CA THR A 15 -38.06 -30.58 -36.78
C THR A 15 -36.85 -30.68 -35.88
N LEU A 16 -36.92 -29.97 -34.78
CA LEU A 16 -37.05 -30.46 -33.41
C LEU A 16 -36.39 -31.81 -33.16
N ALA A 17 -35.28 -31.76 -32.44
CA ALA A 17 -35.02 -32.74 -31.43
C ALA A 17 -34.41 -32.03 -30.21
N ARG A 18 -35.16 -32.09 -29.15
CA ARG A 18 -34.83 -31.85 -27.76
C ARG A 18 -33.46 -32.43 -27.42
N ASP A 19 -32.51 -31.56 -27.05
CA ASP A 19 -31.45 -31.94 -26.13
C ASP A 19 -31.24 -30.82 -25.11
N ARG A 20 -32.23 -30.61 -24.27
CA ARG A 20 -32.07 -30.03 -22.95
C ARG A 20 -31.57 -31.16 -22.05
N GLU A 21 -30.55 -30.85 -21.29
CA GLU A 21 -29.98 -31.65 -20.23
C GLU A 21 -28.69 -32.41 -20.59
N ARG A 22 -27.61 -31.69 -20.60
CA ARG A 22 -26.33 -32.09 -19.99
C ARG A 22 -25.34 -30.91 -20.00
N ARG A 23 -25.64 -29.83 -19.28
CA ARG A 23 -24.58 -28.92 -18.84
C ARG A 23 -23.78 -29.64 -17.75
N PRO A 24 -22.47 -29.80 -17.90
CA PRO A 24 -21.72 -30.58 -16.94
C PRO A 24 -21.67 -29.84 -15.59
N ARG A 25 -22.37 -30.40 -14.62
CA ARG A 25 -22.32 -29.99 -13.19
C ARG A 25 -20.89 -29.98 -12.63
N ALA A 26 -19.93 -30.52 -13.36
CA ALA A 26 -18.51 -30.52 -13.04
C ALA A 26 -17.85 -29.12 -13.17
N LEU A 27 -18.28 -28.27 -14.11
CA LEU A 27 -17.69 -26.93 -14.28
C LEU A 27 -18.15 -25.96 -13.19
N VAL A 28 -19.40 -26.05 -12.76
CA VAL A 28 -19.95 -25.25 -11.65
C VAL A 28 -19.33 -25.68 -10.31
N ARG A 29 -18.97 -26.97 -10.17
CA ARG A 29 -18.30 -27.49 -8.97
C ARG A 29 -16.80 -27.11 -8.91
N LYS A 30 -16.13 -26.90 -10.06
CA LYS A 30 -14.77 -26.35 -10.12
C LYS A 30 -14.73 -24.85 -9.82
N LEU A 31 -15.74 -24.07 -10.24
CA LEU A 31 -15.84 -22.64 -9.93
C LEU A 31 -16.25 -22.37 -8.47
N ARG A 32 -16.93 -23.31 -7.80
CA ARG A 32 -17.20 -23.21 -6.35
C ARG A 32 -16.00 -23.57 -5.48
N ARG A 33 -14.93 -24.14 -6.03
CA ARG A 33 -13.66 -24.40 -5.35
C ARG A 33 -12.60 -23.30 -5.61
N ALA A 34 -12.88 -22.29 -6.44
CA ALA A 34 -12.12 -21.06 -6.39
C ALA A 34 -12.43 -20.41 -5.02
N ARG A 35 -11.57 -20.67 -4.05
CA ARG A 35 -11.62 -20.08 -2.72
C ARG A 35 -11.82 -18.59 -2.89
N SER A 36 -12.88 -18.07 -2.29
CA SER A 36 -13.04 -16.65 -2.01
C SER A 36 -11.68 -16.09 -1.63
N PRO A 37 -11.20 -14.97 -2.23
CA PRO A 37 -9.88 -14.44 -1.90
C PRO A 37 -9.83 -14.33 -0.38
N ALA A 38 -8.85 -15.00 0.21
CA ALA A 38 -8.68 -15.07 1.66
C ALA A 38 -8.84 -13.67 2.22
N SER A 39 -9.66 -13.54 3.26
CA SER A 39 -9.79 -12.29 4.02
C SER A 39 -8.42 -11.67 4.17
N VAL A 40 -8.26 -10.39 3.82
CA VAL A 40 -7.00 -9.64 3.91
C VAL A 40 -6.43 -9.65 5.35
N TYR A 41 -7.22 -10.14 6.28
CA TYR A 41 -6.84 -10.44 7.65
C TYR A 41 -6.91 -11.94 7.89
N PRO A 42 -5.92 -12.58 8.53
CA PRO A 42 -6.09 -13.93 9.06
C PRO A 42 -7.30 -13.95 9.99
N ARG A 43 -8.18 -14.92 9.83
CA ARG A 43 -9.43 -15.04 10.60
C ARG A 43 -9.21 -15.19 12.12
N ARG A 44 -8.03 -15.62 12.54
CA ARG A 44 -7.57 -15.64 13.95
C ARG A 44 -6.04 -15.48 13.93
N MET A 45 -5.51 -14.67 14.84
CA MET A 45 -4.09 -14.68 15.17
C MET A 45 -3.77 -16.05 15.81
N PRO A 46 -2.71 -16.73 15.39
CA PRO A 46 -2.22 -17.88 16.14
C PRO A 46 -1.93 -17.42 17.58
N ARG A 47 -2.37 -18.20 18.58
CA ARG A 47 -2.12 -17.86 20.00
C ARG A 47 -0.64 -17.82 20.35
N ASP A 48 0.20 -18.51 19.56
CA ASP A 48 1.64 -18.72 19.82
C ASP A 48 2.54 -17.99 18.81
N ALA A 49 2.04 -16.99 18.08
CA ALA A 49 2.86 -16.21 17.15
C ALA A 49 3.89 -15.40 17.93
N ALA A 50 5.18 -15.57 17.60
CA ALA A 50 6.25 -14.75 18.17
C ALA A 50 5.96 -13.26 18.02
N PRO A 51 6.25 -12.45 19.04
CA PRO A 51 5.94 -11.02 19.00
C PRO A 51 6.73 -10.33 17.88
N VAL A 52 6.04 -9.47 17.12
CA VAL A 52 6.70 -8.57 16.17
C VAL A 52 7.43 -7.51 16.96
N ARG A 53 8.75 -7.46 16.84
CA ARG A 53 9.57 -6.41 17.45
C ARG A 53 9.77 -5.29 16.44
N THR A 54 9.46 -4.07 16.85
CA THR A 54 9.66 -2.88 16.02
C THR A 54 10.44 -1.84 16.80
N GLU A 55 11.55 -1.38 16.21
CA GLU A 55 12.33 -0.25 16.73
C GLU A 55 12.10 0.96 15.83
N LEU A 56 11.56 2.05 16.40
CA LEU A 56 11.36 3.32 15.72
C LEU A 56 12.49 4.28 16.09
N ARG A 57 13.08 4.94 15.09
CA ARG A 57 14.04 6.03 15.26
C ARG A 57 13.62 7.25 14.46
N ALA A 58 13.59 8.38 15.13
CA ALA A 58 13.39 9.70 14.53
C ALA A 58 14.33 10.69 15.24
N TYR A 59 14.77 11.70 14.54
CA TYR A 59 15.70 12.70 15.08
C TYR A 59 15.20 14.10 14.78
N ALA A 60 15.34 14.99 15.76
CA ALA A 60 14.85 16.37 15.66
C ALA A 60 15.60 17.22 14.59
N ASP A 61 16.86 16.89 14.37
CA ASP A 61 17.74 17.58 13.41
C ASP A 61 17.52 17.18 11.95
N VAL A 62 16.71 16.13 11.70
CA VAL A 62 16.26 15.70 10.38
C VAL A 62 14.75 15.39 10.40
N PRO A 63 13.91 16.43 10.57
CA PRO A 63 12.47 16.26 10.67
C PRO A 63 11.92 15.63 9.39
N GLY A 64 10.83 14.88 9.50
CA GLY A 64 10.19 14.23 8.35
C GLY A 64 10.85 12.92 7.90
N VAL A 65 11.93 12.46 8.56
CA VAL A 65 12.58 11.18 8.28
C VAL A 65 12.49 10.27 9.49
N ARG A 66 11.99 9.05 9.29
CA ARG A 66 11.84 8.05 10.35
C ARG A 66 12.32 6.69 9.87
N SER A 67 12.91 5.93 10.76
CA SER A 67 13.35 4.54 10.50
C SER A 67 12.61 3.57 11.41
N LEU A 68 12.07 2.51 10.81
CA LEU A 68 11.47 1.39 11.51
C LEU A 68 12.27 0.13 11.19
N LEU A 69 12.89 -0.45 12.21
CA LEU A 69 13.48 -1.78 12.12
C LEU A 69 12.47 -2.78 12.65
N ILE A 70 12.12 -3.77 11.86
CA ILE A 70 11.03 -4.70 12.15
C ILE A 70 11.56 -6.12 12.08
N ASP A 71 11.43 -6.86 13.20
CA ASP A 71 11.50 -8.29 13.23
C ASP A 71 10.10 -8.85 13.17
N ALA A 72 9.74 -9.43 12.03
CA ALA A 72 8.41 -9.94 11.75
C ALA A 72 8.39 -11.46 11.75
N ASP A 73 7.29 -12.02 12.21
CA ASP A 73 6.91 -13.41 11.98
C ASP A 73 6.46 -13.65 10.53
N GLU A 74 5.80 -14.76 10.27
CA GLU A 74 5.28 -15.13 8.94
C GLU A 74 4.02 -14.37 8.53
N ARG A 75 3.56 -13.40 9.32
CA ARG A 75 2.35 -12.61 9.00
C ARG A 75 2.50 -11.85 7.72
N LEU A 76 1.46 -11.91 6.89
CA LEU A 76 1.36 -11.14 5.67
C LEU A 76 0.86 -9.72 6.00
N TRP A 77 1.58 -8.73 5.54
CA TRP A 77 1.26 -7.33 5.74
C TRP A 77 0.50 -6.77 4.56
N CYS A 78 -0.42 -5.86 4.85
CA CYS A 78 -1.08 -5.05 3.85
C CYS A 78 -1.26 -3.64 4.42
N ALA A 79 -0.66 -2.65 3.78
CA ALA A 79 -0.73 -1.26 4.21
C ALA A 79 -0.88 -0.33 3.01
N VAL A 80 -1.56 0.80 3.19
CA VAL A 80 -1.47 1.95 2.28
C VAL A 80 -0.47 2.92 2.87
N LYS A 81 0.40 3.46 2.05
CA LYS A 81 1.46 4.37 2.48
C LYS A 81 0.98 5.82 2.44
N GLU A 82 1.37 6.63 3.41
CA GLU A 82 1.16 8.08 3.40
C GLU A 82 2.43 8.87 3.10
N THR A 83 3.57 8.19 3.16
CA THR A 83 4.91 8.76 2.96
C THR A 83 5.62 7.99 1.87
N TYR A 84 6.70 8.54 1.34
CA TYR A 84 7.66 7.72 0.61
C TYR A 84 8.37 6.79 1.59
N ALA A 85 8.65 5.58 1.16
CA ALA A 85 9.38 4.62 1.97
C ALA A 85 10.43 3.89 1.15
N VAL A 86 11.58 3.65 1.78
CA VAL A 86 12.64 2.80 1.28
C VAL A 86 12.80 1.65 2.26
N ALA A 87 12.54 0.43 1.82
CA ALA A 87 12.63 -0.76 2.64
C ALA A 87 13.84 -1.60 2.24
N LEU A 88 14.70 -1.94 3.21
CA LEU A 88 15.82 -2.85 3.06
C LEU A 88 15.53 -4.17 3.75
N ILE A 89 15.61 -5.27 3.01
CA ILE A 89 15.46 -6.62 3.56
C ILE A 89 16.80 -7.06 4.14
N HIS A 90 16.85 -7.35 5.44
CA HIS A 90 18.03 -7.87 6.12
C HIS A 90 18.06 -9.39 6.18
N ARG A 91 16.90 -10.02 6.41
CA ARG A 91 16.74 -11.47 6.53
C ARG A 91 15.34 -11.89 6.07
N GLY A 92 15.22 -13.12 5.59
CA GLY A 92 13.97 -13.69 5.09
C GLY A 92 13.77 -13.42 3.61
N ARG A 93 12.76 -14.07 3.05
CA ARG A 93 12.30 -13.88 1.67
C ARG A 93 10.81 -13.59 1.68
N ALA A 94 10.36 -12.77 0.75
CA ALA A 94 8.96 -12.43 0.59
C ALA A 94 8.62 -12.25 -0.87
N GLU A 95 7.34 -12.31 -1.18
CA GLU A 95 6.78 -11.92 -2.46
C GLU A 95 5.75 -10.83 -2.22
N PHE A 96 5.89 -9.71 -2.89
CA PHE A 96 5.00 -8.55 -2.78
C PHE A 96 4.11 -8.45 -4.01
N TRP A 97 2.90 -8.00 -3.81
CA TRP A 97 1.98 -7.70 -4.90
C TRP A 97 2.45 -6.48 -5.70
N SER A 98 2.36 -6.58 -7.02
CA SER A 98 2.41 -5.44 -7.92
C SER A 98 1.39 -5.60 -9.05
N ARG A 99 1.09 -4.55 -9.79
CA ARG A 99 0.20 -4.62 -10.96
C ARG A 99 0.69 -5.62 -12.03
N ARG A 100 1.98 -5.88 -12.09
CA ARG A 100 2.63 -6.76 -13.08
C ARG A 100 2.80 -8.19 -12.56
N GLY A 101 2.27 -8.50 -11.37
CA GLY A 101 2.43 -9.79 -10.72
C GLY A 101 3.22 -9.72 -9.43
N GLY A 102 3.64 -10.88 -8.91
CA GLY A 102 4.45 -10.95 -7.69
C GLY A 102 5.87 -10.45 -7.90
N VAL A 103 6.38 -9.66 -6.96
CA VAL A 103 7.77 -9.21 -6.93
C VAL A 103 8.50 -9.95 -5.81
N ALA A 104 9.38 -10.86 -6.18
CA ALA A 104 10.20 -11.59 -5.22
C ALA A 104 11.24 -10.66 -4.57
N SER A 105 11.46 -10.85 -3.28
CA SER A 105 12.39 -10.09 -2.46
C SER A 105 13.27 -10.99 -1.63
N ALA A 106 14.53 -10.63 -1.53
CA ALA A 106 15.59 -11.37 -0.81
C ALA A 106 16.46 -10.41 0.02
N PRO A 107 17.27 -10.95 0.94
CA PRO A 107 18.19 -10.15 1.73
C PRO A 107 19.06 -9.25 0.85
N GLY A 108 19.17 -8.00 1.24
CA GLY A 108 19.87 -6.96 0.52
C GLY A 108 19.04 -6.23 -0.54
N ASP A 109 17.82 -6.59 -0.85
CA ASP A 109 16.98 -5.85 -1.79
C ASP A 109 16.44 -4.57 -1.16
N LEU A 110 16.40 -3.51 -1.99
CA LEU A 110 15.79 -2.21 -1.65
C LEU A 110 14.48 -2.06 -2.43
N HIS A 111 13.41 -1.86 -1.69
CA HIS A 111 12.07 -1.63 -2.23
C HIS A 111 11.60 -0.20 -1.95
N PHE A 112 10.81 0.33 -2.85
CA PHE A 112 10.23 1.65 -2.73
C PHE A 112 8.70 1.58 -2.67
N ASP A 113 8.14 2.37 -1.78
CA ASP A 113 6.71 2.66 -1.75
C ASP A 113 6.49 4.16 -1.90
N ALA A 114 5.53 4.55 -2.73
CA ALA A 114 5.08 5.92 -2.89
C ALA A 114 3.85 6.22 -2.02
N PRO A 115 3.54 7.48 -1.73
CA PRO A 115 2.28 7.86 -1.11
C PRO A 115 1.09 7.31 -1.90
N ALA A 116 0.03 6.93 -1.20
CA ALA A 116 -1.16 6.28 -1.74
C ALA A 116 -0.94 4.88 -2.37
N SER A 117 0.30 4.37 -2.43
CA SER A 117 0.55 3.01 -2.89
C SER A 117 0.12 1.96 -1.87
N VAL A 118 -0.24 0.78 -2.36
CA VAL A 118 -0.56 -0.39 -1.53
C VAL A 118 0.65 -1.31 -1.49
N HIS A 119 1.21 -1.48 -0.32
CA HIS A 119 2.13 -2.57 -0.03
C HIS A 119 1.34 -3.78 0.45
N ARG A 120 1.50 -4.93 -0.19
CA ARG A 120 0.81 -6.17 0.17
C ARG A 120 1.72 -7.36 -0.02
N ASP A 121 1.96 -8.10 1.07
CA ASP A 121 2.64 -9.39 1.00
C ASP A 121 1.70 -10.43 0.36
N LEU A 122 2.24 -11.22 -0.54
CA LEU A 122 1.59 -12.39 -1.13
C LEU A 122 2.05 -13.66 -0.42
N ARG A 123 3.34 -13.75 -0.12
CA ARG A 123 3.99 -14.87 0.56
C ARG A 123 5.19 -14.40 1.37
N ARG A 124 5.49 -15.11 2.45
CA ARG A 124 6.74 -15.03 3.20
C ARG A 124 7.27 -16.43 3.46
N ASP A 125 8.57 -16.56 3.36
CA ASP A 125 9.29 -17.81 3.64
C ASP A 125 9.95 -17.66 5.04
N GLY A 126 9.15 -17.84 6.08
CA GLY A 126 9.61 -17.75 7.46
C GLY A 126 9.77 -16.32 8.03
N PRO A 127 10.33 -16.21 9.23
CA PRO A 127 10.57 -14.93 9.90
C PRO A 127 11.50 -14.02 9.10
N ALA A 128 11.18 -12.74 9.07
CA ALA A 128 11.91 -11.74 8.31
C ALA A 128 12.37 -10.57 9.18
N ARG A 129 13.53 -9.99 8.86
CA ARG A 129 13.98 -8.70 9.39
C ARG A 129 14.12 -7.71 8.25
N PHE A 130 13.48 -6.56 8.39
CA PHE A 130 13.56 -5.49 7.41
C PHE A 130 13.55 -4.12 8.10
N GLN A 131 14.15 -3.16 7.43
CA GLN A 131 14.18 -1.78 7.89
C GLN A 131 13.51 -0.90 6.85
N ILE A 132 12.56 -0.09 7.30
CA ILE A 132 11.87 0.88 6.46
C ILE A 132 12.32 2.27 6.90
N VAL A 133 12.85 3.06 5.97
CA VAL A 133 13.05 4.50 6.18
C VAL A 133 11.99 5.25 5.41
N THR A 134 11.24 6.09 6.10
CA THR A 134 10.16 6.90 5.52
C THR A 134 10.58 8.35 5.42
N PHE A 135 10.10 9.02 4.35
CA PHE A 135 10.30 10.44 4.10
C PHE A 135 8.93 11.09 3.93
N ASP A 136 8.69 12.17 4.65
CA ASP A 136 7.46 12.94 4.52
C ASP A 136 7.35 13.53 3.11
N VAL A 137 6.13 13.59 2.57
CA VAL A 137 5.86 14.05 1.19
C VAL A 137 6.37 15.46 0.95
N ALA A 138 6.22 16.35 1.95
CA ALA A 138 6.67 17.73 1.86
C ALA A 138 8.20 17.82 1.65
N LEU A 139 8.97 17.01 2.40
CA LEU A 139 10.42 16.96 2.30
C LEU A 139 10.89 16.49 0.90
N VAL A 140 10.25 15.44 0.37
CA VAL A 140 10.60 14.93 -0.97
C VAL A 140 10.22 15.93 -2.06
N ARG A 141 9.07 16.61 -1.91
CA ARG A 141 8.62 17.65 -2.83
C ARG A 141 9.59 18.83 -2.85
N GLU A 142 9.94 19.36 -1.69
CA GLU A 142 10.89 20.47 -1.55
C GLU A 142 12.24 20.14 -2.22
N GLN A 143 12.76 18.94 -2.00
CA GLN A 143 14.01 18.51 -2.62
C GLN A 143 13.90 18.37 -4.15
N ALA A 144 12.76 17.89 -4.66
CA ALA A 144 12.51 17.81 -6.09
C ALA A 144 12.42 19.20 -6.72
N GLU A 145 11.72 20.14 -6.07
CA GLU A 145 11.60 21.54 -6.51
C GLU A 145 12.96 22.25 -6.54
N ARG A 146 13.82 22.05 -5.52
CA ARG A 146 15.20 22.57 -5.51
C ARG A 146 16.03 22.08 -6.70
N ARG A 147 15.68 20.95 -7.29
CA ARG A 147 16.30 20.41 -8.50
C ARG A 147 15.60 20.83 -9.79
N GLY A 148 14.61 21.73 -9.72
CA GLY A 148 13.82 22.16 -10.87
C GLY A 148 12.86 21.07 -11.39
N LEU A 149 12.60 20.03 -10.58
CA LEU A 149 11.72 18.93 -10.95
C LEU A 149 10.29 19.22 -10.47
N ARG A 150 9.30 18.86 -11.27
CA ARG A 150 7.91 18.81 -10.83
C ARG A 150 7.63 17.38 -10.33
N PRO A 151 7.54 17.17 -9.01
CA PRO A 151 7.44 15.82 -8.49
C PRO A 151 6.10 15.19 -8.87
N SER A 152 6.16 14.11 -9.65
CA SER A 152 5.13 13.12 -9.66
C SER A 152 5.14 12.38 -8.31
N LEU A 153 3.98 12.00 -7.78
CA LEU A 153 3.92 11.16 -6.59
C LEU A 153 4.28 9.69 -6.89
N SER A 154 4.55 9.36 -8.14
CA SER A 154 4.84 8.01 -8.60
C SER A 154 6.34 7.71 -8.61
N LEU A 155 6.68 6.45 -8.46
CA LEU A 155 8.04 5.92 -8.55
C LEU A 155 8.20 5.10 -9.82
N ARG A 156 9.34 5.25 -10.49
CA ARG A 156 9.68 4.54 -11.74
C ARG A 156 9.74 3.04 -11.53
N VAL A 157 10.30 2.60 -10.41
CA VAL A 157 10.52 1.19 -10.10
C VAL A 157 10.13 0.87 -8.67
N PRO A 158 9.50 -0.29 -8.41
CA PRO A 158 9.20 -0.74 -7.06
C PRO A 158 10.42 -1.30 -6.33
N ARG A 159 11.49 -1.67 -7.05
CA ARG A 159 12.72 -2.24 -6.51
C ARG A 159 13.93 -1.72 -7.28
N LEU A 160 14.98 -1.37 -6.54
CA LEU A 160 16.25 -0.92 -7.12
C LEU A 160 17.16 -2.11 -7.43
N GLU A 161 17.71 -2.14 -8.63
CA GLU A 161 18.67 -3.17 -9.04
C GLU A 161 19.93 -3.14 -8.18
N ARG A 162 20.57 -4.31 -8.00
CA ARG A 162 21.74 -4.43 -7.10
C ARG A 162 22.94 -3.60 -7.53
N ARG A 163 23.10 -3.31 -8.80
CA ARG A 163 24.22 -2.52 -9.37
C ARG A 163 23.88 -1.05 -9.57
N HIS A 164 22.66 -0.61 -9.22
CA HIS A 164 22.25 0.77 -9.44
C HIS A 164 23.07 1.73 -8.55
N PRO A 165 23.57 2.87 -9.09
CA PRO A 165 24.43 3.82 -8.35
C PRO A 165 23.73 4.42 -7.12
N ASP A 166 22.44 4.71 -7.19
CA ASP A 166 21.65 5.28 -6.08
C ASP A 166 21.51 4.34 -4.89
N ARG A 167 21.91 3.09 -5.05
CA ARG A 167 21.88 2.13 -3.97
C ARG A 167 22.83 2.46 -2.82
N ARG A 168 24.00 3.01 -3.14
CA ARG A 168 25.04 3.34 -2.15
C ARG A 168 24.55 4.33 -1.09
N PRO A 169 24.00 5.51 -1.44
CA PRO A 169 23.50 6.47 -0.46
C PRO A 169 22.30 5.91 0.34
N LEU A 170 21.41 5.15 -0.29
CA LEU A 170 20.27 4.54 0.41
C LEU A 170 20.74 3.49 1.44
N LEU A 171 21.73 2.67 1.13
CA LEU A 171 22.31 1.73 2.08
C LEU A 171 23.09 2.45 3.21
N ALA A 172 23.74 3.57 2.92
CA ALA A 172 24.39 4.41 3.93
C ALA A 172 23.38 4.94 4.95
N LEU A 173 22.23 5.44 4.46
CA LEU A 173 21.11 5.86 5.30
C LEU A 173 20.62 4.73 6.22
N HIS A 174 20.37 3.53 5.68
CA HIS A 174 19.91 2.40 6.48
C HIS A 174 20.95 1.99 7.54
N ARG A 175 22.24 2.04 7.21
CA ARG A 175 23.33 1.76 8.18
C ARG A 175 23.38 2.82 9.28
N ALA A 176 23.31 4.11 8.92
CA ALA A 176 23.32 5.20 9.87
C ALA A 176 22.17 5.08 10.88
N TYR A 177 20.97 4.81 10.41
CA TYR A 177 19.80 4.66 11.28
C TYR A 177 19.77 3.37 12.11
N ARG A 178 20.63 2.39 11.85
CA ARG A 178 20.87 1.24 12.76
C ARG A 178 21.83 1.59 13.88
N GLY A 179 22.77 2.48 13.62
CA GLY A 179 23.69 3.03 14.60
C GLY A 179 23.11 4.20 15.38
N ARG A 180 24.00 5.00 15.93
CA ARG A 180 23.71 6.33 16.54
C ARG A 180 24.68 7.34 15.94
N PRO A 181 24.46 7.75 14.69
CA PRO A 181 25.35 8.69 14.02
C PRO A 181 25.26 10.05 14.71
N ASP A 182 26.35 10.80 14.67
CA ASP A 182 26.35 12.20 15.05
C ASP A 182 25.43 13.03 14.15
N PRO A 183 25.04 14.26 14.57
CA PRO A 183 24.10 15.07 13.80
C PRO A 183 24.56 15.38 12.37
N LEU A 184 25.83 15.70 12.16
CA LEU A 184 26.35 16.04 10.84
C LEU A 184 26.30 14.83 9.88
N THR A 185 26.80 13.67 10.34
CA THR A 185 26.71 12.42 9.58
C THR A 185 25.26 12.10 9.20
N ARG A 186 24.33 12.31 10.12
CA ARG A 186 22.89 12.08 9.90
C ARG A 186 22.32 12.97 8.81
N GLN A 187 22.60 14.27 8.87
CA GLN A 187 22.15 15.25 7.88
C GLN A 187 22.71 14.93 6.50
N VAL A 188 23.98 14.58 6.39
CA VAL A 188 24.63 14.24 5.12
C VAL A 188 23.99 12.98 4.50
N VAL A 189 23.88 11.89 5.25
CA VAL A 189 23.31 10.65 4.70
C VAL A 189 21.83 10.79 4.33
N VAL A 190 21.07 11.63 5.05
CA VAL A 190 19.68 11.94 4.71
C VAL A 190 19.61 12.73 3.42
N ALA A 191 20.44 13.77 3.26
CA ALA A 191 20.46 14.58 2.04
C ALA A 191 20.83 13.76 0.79
N GLU A 192 21.87 12.92 0.89
CA GLU A 192 22.28 12.03 -0.21
C GLU A 192 21.21 11.00 -0.57
N ALA A 193 20.56 10.40 0.45
CA ALA A 193 19.53 9.43 0.24
C ALA A 193 18.24 10.05 -0.32
N LEU A 194 17.90 11.26 0.12
CA LEU A 194 16.77 12.02 -0.41
C LEU A 194 16.98 12.36 -1.88
N ASP A 195 18.19 12.76 -2.25
CA ASP A 195 18.60 12.96 -3.63
C ASP A 195 18.45 11.70 -4.49
N ALA A 196 18.91 10.58 -3.96
CA ALA A 196 18.78 9.29 -4.62
C ALA A 196 17.31 8.89 -4.80
N LEU A 197 16.47 9.14 -3.80
CA LEU A 197 15.03 8.90 -3.87
C LEU A 197 14.36 9.78 -4.92
N VAL A 198 14.68 11.07 -4.96
CA VAL A 198 14.11 12.02 -5.93
C VAL A 198 14.42 11.60 -7.37
N ARG A 199 15.63 11.05 -7.64
CA ARG A 199 15.96 10.49 -8.96
C ARG A 199 15.11 9.29 -9.35
N GLN A 200 14.45 8.61 -8.41
CA GLN A 200 13.54 7.49 -8.68
C GLN A 200 12.10 7.93 -8.95
N LEU A 201 11.78 9.23 -8.86
CA LEU A 201 10.44 9.73 -9.16
C LEU A 201 10.16 9.70 -10.67
N ASP A 202 8.95 9.34 -11.06
CA ASP A 202 8.48 9.46 -12.44
C ASP A 202 8.45 10.93 -12.84
N GLY A 203 8.87 11.20 -14.07
CA GLY A 203 8.90 12.57 -14.59
C GLY A 203 10.08 13.42 -14.10
N ALA A 204 11.03 12.85 -13.34
CA ALA A 204 12.23 13.56 -12.93
C ALA A 204 13.07 14.08 -14.12
N ASP A 205 12.95 13.45 -15.28
CA ASP A 205 13.61 13.88 -16.54
C ASP A 205 12.61 14.33 -17.61
N ALA A 206 11.31 14.36 -17.32
CA ALA A 206 10.29 14.65 -18.31
C ALA A 206 10.09 16.14 -18.49
N ARG A 207 10.18 16.60 -19.74
CA ARG A 207 9.51 17.83 -20.19
C ARG A 207 8.08 17.85 -19.67
N PRO A 208 7.46 19.04 -19.43
CA PRO A 208 6.13 19.11 -18.84
C PRO A 208 5.13 18.37 -19.75
N HIS A 209 4.98 17.09 -19.54
CA HIS A 209 3.79 16.40 -20.00
C HIS A 209 2.67 16.88 -19.09
N ALA A 210 1.66 17.47 -19.72
CA ALA A 210 0.38 17.67 -19.05
C ALA A 210 0.11 16.41 -18.22
N SER A 211 -0.09 16.59 -16.93
CA SER A 211 -0.35 15.49 -15.99
C SER A 211 -1.27 14.51 -16.70
N ALA A 212 -0.76 13.30 -16.95
CA ALA A 212 -1.58 12.25 -17.55
C ALA A 212 -2.88 12.25 -16.76
N PRO A 213 -4.05 12.26 -17.39
CA PRO A 213 -5.31 12.33 -16.66
C PRO A 213 -5.23 11.20 -15.64
N ARG A 214 -5.20 11.57 -14.36
CA ARG A 214 -5.26 10.60 -13.28
C ARG A 214 -6.43 9.72 -13.63
N GLY A 215 -6.20 8.45 -13.93
CA GLY A 215 -7.21 7.56 -14.47
C GLY A 215 -8.46 7.62 -13.61
N ARG A 216 -9.60 7.18 -14.09
CA ARG A 216 -10.91 7.25 -13.37
C ARG A 216 -10.79 6.95 -11.88
N LEU A 217 -9.94 6.01 -11.49
CA LEU A 217 -9.66 5.68 -10.08
C LEU A 217 -8.93 6.77 -9.30
N GLY A 218 -8.14 7.62 -9.95
CA GLY A 218 -7.44 8.72 -9.30
C GLY A 218 -8.41 9.66 -8.57
N ARG A 219 -9.55 10.00 -9.19
CA ARG A 219 -10.58 10.84 -8.55
C ARG A 219 -11.21 10.18 -7.33
N ALA A 220 -11.47 8.86 -7.39
CA ALA A 220 -11.98 8.13 -6.23
C ALA A 220 -10.94 8.09 -5.09
N VAL A 221 -9.66 7.92 -5.40
CA VAL A 221 -8.56 7.98 -4.43
C VAL A 221 -8.43 9.39 -3.83
N GLU A 222 -8.52 10.44 -4.63
CA GLU A 222 -8.53 11.83 -4.17
C GLU A 222 -9.70 12.09 -3.21
N LEU A 223 -10.90 11.60 -3.54
CA LEU A 223 -12.07 11.71 -2.66
C LEU A 223 -11.84 11.01 -1.32
N VAL A 224 -11.22 9.81 -1.34
CA VAL A 224 -10.83 9.11 -0.09
C VAL A 224 -9.88 9.96 0.74
N HIS A 225 -8.86 10.57 0.13
CA HIS A 225 -7.91 11.41 0.86
C HIS A 225 -8.56 12.69 1.43
N ALA A 226 -9.45 13.32 0.66
CA ALA A 226 -10.13 14.56 1.06
C ALA A 226 -11.13 14.32 2.21
N ARG A 227 -11.81 13.17 2.22
CA ARG A 227 -12.91 12.87 3.14
C ARG A 227 -12.63 11.63 4.00
N LEU A 228 -11.38 11.40 4.40
CA LEU A 228 -10.95 10.17 5.09
C LEU A 228 -11.66 9.94 6.43
N GLY A 229 -12.01 11.03 7.12
CA GLY A 229 -12.73 11.00 8.40
C GLY A 229 -14.26 10.86 8.27
N GLU A 230 -14.79 10.92 7.06
CA GLU A 230 -16.23 10.90 6.84
C GLU A 230 -16.74 9.49 6.46
N ALA A 231 -18.06 9.31 6.54
CA ALA A 231 -18.72 8.12 6.01
C ALA A 231 -18.68 8.19 4.47
N LEU A 232 -17.81 7.40 3.86
CA LEU A 232 -17.72 7.27 2.40
C LEU A 232 -18.50 6.03 1.94
N SER A 233 -19.45 6.23 1.04
CA SER A 233 -20.18 5.14 0.39
C SER A 233 -19.46 4.64 -0.86
N LEU A 234 -19.79 3.41 -1.25
CA LEU A 234 -19.27 2.83 -2.50
C LEU A 234 -19.81 3.58 -3.72
N ASP A 235 -21.04 4.16 -3.61
CA ASP A 235 -21.67 4.95 -4.67
C ASP A 235 -20.93 6.26 -4.91
N GLU A 236 -20.60 6.99 -3.86
CA GLU A 236 -19.84 8.24 -3.98
C GLU A 236 -18.47 7.98 -4.64
N LEU A 237 -17.77 6.91 -4.26
CA LEU A 237 -16.51 6.54 -4.89
C LEU A 237 -16.69 6.14 -6.35
N ALA A 238 -17.76 5.42 -6.67
CA ALA A 238 -18.08 5.01 -8.04
C ALA A 238 -18.41 6.21 -8.91
N ALA A 239 -19.26 7.12 -8.40
CA ALA A 239 -19.61 8.37 -9.07
C ALA A 239 -18.36 9.24 -9.33
N ALA A 240 -17.50 9.41 -8.34
CA ALA A 240 -16.25 10.15 -8.50
C ALA A 240 -15.34 9.57 -9.59
N ALA A 241 -15.33 8.24 -9.73
CA ALA A 241 -14.58 7.54 -10.77
C ALA A 241 -15.29 7.55 -12.15
N GLY A 242 -16.59 7.89 -12.22
CA GLY A 242 -17.42 7.72 -13.42
C GLY A 242 -17.57 6.23 -13.78
N LEU A 243 -17.81 5.39 -12.77
CA LEU A 243 -17.95 3.94 -12.88
C LEU A 243 -19.20 3.48 -12.11
N ASP A 244 -19.71 2.30 -12.43
CA ASP A 244 -20.61 1.59 -11.53
C ASP A 244 -19.85 0.91 -10.37
N ARG A 245 -20.59 0.46 -9.34
CA ARG A 245 -20.00 -0.19 -8.15
C ARG A 245 -19.14 -1.41 -8.48
N PHE A 246 -19.59 -2.22 -9.44
CA PHE A 246 -18.91 -3.46 -9.82
C PHE A 246 -17.63 -3.16 -10.61
N GLN A 247 -17.72 -2.20 -11.54
CA GLN A 247 -16.57 -1.69 -12.29
C GLN A 247 -15.54 -1.08 -11.36
N LEU A 248 -15.97 -0.24 -10.39
CA LEU A 248 -15.08 0.34 -9.39
C LEU A 248 -14.37 -0.75 -8.59
N CYS A 249 -15.09 -1.74 -8.05
CA CYS A 249 -14.48 -2.81 -7.26
C CYS A 249 -13.48 -3.65 -8.07
N ARG A 250 -13.78 -3.93 -9.35
CA ARG A 250 -12.83 -4.64 -10.23
C ARG A 250 -11.60 -3.80 -10.53
N ALA A 251 -11.80 -2.54 -10.89
CA ALA A 251 -10.73 -1.62 -11.21
C ALA A 251 -9.82 -1.37 -9.98
N PHE A 252 -10.37 -1.18 -8.77
CA PHE A 252 -9.60 -1.04 -7.55
C PHE A 252 -8.74 -2.29 -7.24
N ARG A 253 -9.29 -3.50 -7.43
CA ARG A 253 -8.52 -4.73 -7.24
C ARG A 253 -7.41 -4.88 -8.27
N ALA A 254 -7.66 -4.50 -9.53
CA ALA A 254 -6.66 -4.55 -10.59
C ALA A 254 -5.53 -3.53 -10.34
N GLU A 255 -5.90 -2.29 -9.92
CA GLU A 255 -4.98 -1.17 -9.75
C GLU A 255 -4.21 -1.20 -8.43
N HIS A 256 -4.90 -1.54 -7.33
CA HIS A 256 -4.40 -1.47 -5.95
C HIS A 256 -4.28 -2.84 -5.26
N GLY A 257 -4.71 -3.93 -5.89
CA GLY A 257 -4.67 -5.27 -5.32
C GLY A 257 -5.69 -5.54 -4.20
N ILE A 258 -6.47 -4.53 -3.78
CA ILE A 258 -7.44 -4.60 -2.68
C ILE A 258 -8.73 -3.88 -3.05
N PRO A 259 -9.88 -4.24 -2.44
CA PRO A 259 -11.16 -3.54 -2.67
C PRO A 259 -11.16 -2.11 -2.09
N PRO A 260 -12.07 -1.21 -2.58
CA PRO A 260 -12.15 0.18 -2.13
C PRO A 260 -12.28 0.34 -0.62
N TYR A 261 -13.20 -0.38 0.03
CA TYR A 261 -13.38 -0.31 1.48
C TYR A 261 -12.12 -0.68 2.26
N THR A 262 -11.41 -1.72 1.81
CA THR A 262 -10.14 -2.12 2.43
C THR A 262 -9.09 -1.01 2.27
N TYR A 263 -9.06 -0.34 1.12
CA TYR A 263 -8.18 0.80 0.88
C TYR A 263 -8.46 1.94 1.86
N VAL A 264 -9.73 2.38 1.99
CA VAL A 264 -10.14 3.43 2.96
C VAL A 264 -9.71 3.05 4.38
N LEU A 265 -10.00 1.82 4.81
CA LEU A 265 -9.64 1.37 6.15
C LEU A 265 -8.12 1.37 6.38
N ARG A 266 -7.33 0.97 5.37
CA ARG A 266 -5.86 0.99 5.46
C ARG A 266 -5.31 2.40 5.51
N MET A 267 -5.89 3.33 4.75
CA MET A 267 -5.55 4.76 4.84
C MET A 267 -5.86 5.32 6.23
N ARG A 268 -7.03 5.01 6.80
CA ARG A 268 -7.35 5.39 8.19
C ARG A 268 -6.34 4.84 9.19
N MET A 269 -5.89 3.59 9.01
CA MET A 269 -4.87 3.00 9.88
C MET A 269 -3.51 3.69 9.74
N ALA A 270 -3.09 4.00 8.53
CA ALA A 270 -1.84 4.73 8.29
C ALA A 270 -1.88 6.12 8.93
N ARG A 271 -2.99 6.85 8.75
CA ARG A 271 -3.20 8.17 9.36
C ARG A 271 -3.28 8.08 10.90
N ALA A 272 -3.97 7.08 11.45
CA ALA A 272 -4.02 6.83 12.88
C ALA A 272 -2.61 6.62 13.46
N TYR A 273 -1.79 5.81 12.79
CA TYR A 273 -0.40 5.58 13.17
C TYR A 273 0.39 6.91 13.24
N ALA A 274 0.32 7.74 12.19
CA ALA A 274 1.04 9.00 12.12
C ALA A 274 0.59 9.98 13.23
N TRP A 275 -0.72 10.11 13.47
CA TRP A 275 -1.26 11.02 14.48
C TRP A 275 -0.98 10.58 15.90
N LEU A 276 -1.06 9.28 16.19
CA LEU A 276 -0.68 8.73 17.49
C LEU A 276 0.82 8.87 17.75
N ALA A 277 1.65 8.71 16.72
CA ALA A 277 3.10 8.96 16.82
C ALA A 277 3.41 10.44 17.09
N ALA A 278 2.60 11.35 16.55
CA ALA A 278 2.66 12.79 16.84
C ALA A 278 2.07 13.17 18.20
N GLY A 279 1.61 12.20 19.00
CA GLY A 279 1.12 12.42 20.38
C GLY A 279 -0.35 12.77 20.50
N ARG A 280 -1.14 12.73 19.42
CA ARG A 280 -2.60 13.01 19.49
C ARG A 280 -3.31 11.97 20.36
N PRO A 281 -4.31 12.39 21.16
CA PRO A 281 -5.12 11.48 21.97
C PRO A 281 -5.86 10.42 21.14
N VAL A 282 -5.97 9.20 21.67
CA VAL A 282 -6.64 8.08 20.97
C VAL A 282 -8.10 8.40 20.65
N SER A 283 -8.79 9.11 21.55
CA SER A 283 -10.19 9.55 21.36
C SER A 283 -10.35 10.48 20.17
N GLU A 284 -9.49 11.49 20.07
CA GLU A 284 -9.48 12.44 18.96
C GLU A 284 -9.18 11.75 17.63
N VAL A 285 -8.19 10.84 17.63
CA VAL A 285 -7.82 10.07 16.44
C VAL A 285 -8.98 9.20 15.96
N ALA A 286 -9.70 8.55 16.89
CA ALA A 286 -10.85 7.72 16.54
C ALA A 286 -11.96 8.56 15.89
N SER A 287 -12.36 9.65 16.52
CA SER A 287 -13.40 10.55 16.01
C SER A 287 -13.01 11.17 14.68
N ALA A 288 -11.81 11.76 14.58
CA ALA A 288 -11.35 12.45 13.38
C ALA A 288 -11.15 11.52 12.16
N LEU A 289 -11.02 10.21 12.36
CA LEU A 289 -10.91 9.22 11.29
C LEU A 289 -12.22 8.46 11.03
N GLY A 290 -13.35 8.94 11.57
CA GLY A 290 -14.68 8.39 11.29
C GLY A 290 -14.89 6.98 11.84
N PHE A 291 -14.29 6.67 13.00
CA PHE A 291 -14.63 5.49 13.78
C PHE A 291 -15.78 5.84 14.74
N CYS A 292 -16.73 4.91 14.89
CA CYS A 292 -17.87 5.10 15.79
C CYS A 292 -17.42 5.33 17.24
N ASP A 293 -16.35 4.63 17.65
CA ASP A 293 -15.78 4.70 18.98
C ASP A 293 -14.29 4.29 19.00
N GLN A 294 -13.66 4.45 20.16
CA GLN A 294 -12.28 4.03 20.38
C GLN A 294 -12.09 2.51 20.26
N SER A 295 -13.12 1.71 20.58
CA SER A 295 -13.06 0.25 20.54
C SER A 295 -12.93 -0.24 19.11
N GLN A 296 -13.63 0.40 18.17
CA GLN A 296 -13.53 0.12 16.74
C GLN A 296 -12.11 0.43 16.21
N LEU A 297 -11.58 1.62 16.53
CA LEU A 297 -10.19 1.95 16.21
C LEU A 297 -9.22 0.94 16.83
N HIS A 298 -9.40 0.60 18.12
CA HIS A 298 -8.57 -0.36 18.83
C HIS A 298 -8.53 -1.72 18.10
N GLY A 299 -9.69 -2.25 17.73
CA GLY A 299 -9.80 -3.54 17.03
C GLY A 299 -9.09 -3.52 15.67
N HIS A 300 -9.25 -2.46 14.88
CA HIS A 300 -8.60 -2.32 13.59
C HIS A 300 -7.11 -2.07 13.71
N PHE A 301 -6.68 -1.20 14.62
CA PHE A 301 -5.29 -0.86 14.85
C PHE A 301 -4.48 -2.06 15.35
N ARG A 302 -5.03 -2.80 16.33
CA ARG A 302 -4.40 -4.03 16.84
C ARG A 302 -4.28 -5.09 15.75
N ARG A 303 -5.28 -5.26 14.89
CA ARG A 303 -5.20 -6.17 13.74
C ARG A 303 -4.16 -5.74 12.70
N ALA A 304 -4.00 -4.41 12.50
CA ALA A 304 -3.07 -3.88 11.52
C ALA A 304 -1.61 -3.92 12.02
N PHE A 305 -1.39 -3.58 13.29
CA PHE A 305 -0.04 -3.34 13.83
C PHE A 305 0.38 -4.31 14.96
N GLY A 306 -0.51 -5.19 15.41
CA GLY A 306 -0.22 -6.13 16.50
C GLY A 306 -0.24 -5.51 17.91
N ILE A 307 -0.35 -4.18 18.02
CA ILE A 307 -0.32 -3.40 19.26
C ILE A 307 -1.57 -2.53 19.38
N THR A 308 -1.98 -2.19 20.59
CA THR A 308 -3.12 -1.28 20.81
C THR A 308 -2.74 0.17 20.57
N PRO A 309 -3.67 1.06 20.12
CA PRO A 309 -3.40 2.49 19.92
C PRO A 309 -2.78 3.16 21.13
N GLY A 310 -3.32 2.89 22.33
CA GLY A 310 -2.81 3.48 23.57
C GLY A 310 -1.42 3.00 23.97
N ALA A 311 -1.10 1.70 23.77
CA ALA A 311 0.24 1.19 23.99
C ALA A 311 1.23 1.79 22.99
N PHE A 312 0.83 1.89 21.70
CA PHE A 312 1.62 2.53 20.66
C PHE A 312 1.92 4.00 20.99
N ALA A 313 0.88 4.81 21.37
CA ALA A 313 1.04 6.22 21.70
C ALA A 313 1.98 6.44 22.89
N ARG A 314 1.94 5.56 23.91
CA ARG A 314 2.87 5.63 25.05
C ARG A 314 4.32 5.42 24.64
N VAL A 315 4.58 4.46 23.76
CA VAL A 315 5.93 4.15 23.26
C VAL A 315 6.44 5.29 22.38
N ALA A 316 5.61 5.79 21.47
CA ALA A 316 5.95 6.89 20.58
C ALA A 316 6.37 8.17 21.35
N ARG A 317 5.65 8.49 22.47
CA ARG A 317 5.99 9.64 23.32
C ARG A 317 7.31 9.51 24.09
N ARG A 318 7.76 8.28 24.38
CA ARG A 318 9.00 8.05 25.14
C ARG A 318 10.26 8.22 24.31
N GLY A 319 10.19 8.51 23.02
CA GLY A 319 11.33 8.64 22.10
C GLY A 319 12.39 7.55 22.31
N HIS A 320 12.67 6.73 21.33
CA HIS A 320 13.74 5.71 21.36
C HIS A 320 13.52 4.45 22.22
N ALA A 321 12.35 4.16 22.71
CA ALA A 321 12.10 2.84 23.27
C ALA A 321 11.84 1.83 22.13
N PRO A 322 12.49 0.64 22.14
CA PRO A 322 12.07 -0.45 21.26
C PRO A 322 10.59 -0.73 21.53
N LEU A 323 9.79 -0.85 20.47
CA LEU A 323 8.42 -1.35 20.58
C LEU A 323 8.49 -2.82 21.03
N ALA A 324 8.77 -3.05 22.31
CA ALA A 324 8.51 -4.34 22.91
C ALA A 324 7.00 -4.53 22.84
N VAL A 325 6.54 -5.49 22.05
CA VAL A 325 5.17 -5.98 22.11
C VAL A 325 4.99 -6.49 23.54
N VAL A 326 4.24 -5.71 24.34
CA VAL A 326 3.83 -6.18 25.66
C VAL A 326 2.87 -7.32 25.41
N GLU A 327 3.32 -8.51 25.75
CA GLU A 327 2.45 -9.67 25.89
C GLU A 327 1.33 -9.37 26.89
N ARG A 328 0.09 -9.53 26.48
CA ARG A 328 -1.03 -10.16 27.22
C ARG A 328 -2.06 -10.66 26.23
#